data_668ffd6b78e182da08ff68fa708b87a7
#
_entry.id   668ffd6b78e182da08ff68fa708b87a7
#
_cell.length_a   1.000
_cell.length_b   1.000
_cell.length_c   1.000
_cell.angle_alpha   90.00
_cell.angle_beta   90.00
_cell.angle_gamma   90.00
#
_symmetry.space_group_name_H-M   'P 1'
#
loop_
_entity.id
_entity.type
_entity.pdbx_description
1 polymer ?
#
loop_
_entity_poly.entity_id
_entity_poly.type
_entity_poly.pdbx_seq_one_letter_code
_entity_poly.pdbx_strand_id
1 'polypeptide(L)'
;MKRITLAWALTLCSSITFIACSSPDVGERSVSIIPAPAQMTVGEGTFTIHPGIEIGYADESLKGMGELLSNEIEKLSGIKLASASDKESNCIIFLELTDP
;
A
#
# COMPACT_ATOMS: atom_id res chain seq x y z
N MET A 1 -45.03 -54.45 6.18
CA MET A 1 -43.68 -54.00 6.61
C MET A 1 -42.93 -53.32 5.48
N LYS A 2 -43.54 -52.39 4.81
CA LYS A 2 -42.88 -51.62 3.74
C LYS A 2 -43.03 -50.08 3.87
N ARG A 3 -43.15 -49.58 5.08
CA ARG A 3 -43.42 -48.16 5.32
C ARG A 3 -42.38 -47.43 6.19
N ILE A 4 -41.24 -48.06 6.50
CA ILE A 4 -40.23 -47.47 7.39
C ILE A 4 -39.02 -46.95 6.59
N THR A 5 -38.92 -47.23 5.30
CA THR A 5 -37.74 -46.83 4.48
C THR A 5 -37.86 -45.49 3.80
N LEU A 6 -38.99 -44.78 3.89
CA LEU A 6 -39.14 -43.44 3.29
C LEU A 6 -38.88 -42.26 4.24
N ALA A 7 -38.77 -42.55 5.53
CA ALA A 7 -38.60 -41.48 6.54
C ALA A 7 -37.14 -41.07 6.76
N TRP A 8 -36.17 -41.81 6.23
CA TRP A 8 -34.74 -41.54 6.48
C TRP A 8 -34.05 -40.78 5.32
N ALA A 9 -34.73 -40.53 4.22
CA ALA A 9 -34.15 -39.85 3.09
C ALA A 9 -34.31 -38.31 3.12
N LEU A 10 -35.05 -37.76 4.05
CA LEU A 10 -35.38 -36.34 4.11
C LEU A 10 -34.60 -35.53 5.16
N THR A 11 -33.69 -36.16 5.91
CA THR A 11 -32.97 -35.45 6.98
C THR A 11 -31.52 -35.07 6.64
N LEU A 12 -31.08 -35.29 5.39
CA LEU A 12 -29.68 -35.09 5.03
C LEU A 12 -29.45 -33.84 4.17
N CYS A 13 -30.40 -32.95 4.05
CA CYS A 13 -30.30 -31.79 3.14
C CYS A 13 -30.36 -30.44 3.83
N SER A 14 -29.90 -30.31 5.07
CA SER A 14 -29.94 -29.03 5.79
C SER A 14 -28.63 -28.69 6.50
N SER A 15 -27.51 -28.74 5.78
CA SER A 15 -26.26 -28.20 6.29
C SER A 15 -25.49 -27.48 5.16
N ILE A 16 -26.18 -26.58 4.47
CA ILE A 16 -25.47 -25.57 3.68
C ILE A 16 -25.10 -24.47 4.65
N THR A 17 -23.95 -24.63 5.31
CA THR A 17 -23.29 -23.54 5.98
C THR A 17 -22.88 -22.52 4.93
N PHE A 18 -23.61 -21.41 4.87
CA PHE A 18 -23.17 -20.21 4.21
C PHE A 18 -21.89 -19.75 4.91
N ILE A 19 -20.75 -20.09 4.32
CA ILE A 19 -19.51 -19.39 4.63
C ILE A 19 -19.69 -18.01 4.02
N ALA A 20 -20.19 -17.07 4.82
CA ALA A 20 -20.11 -15.67 4.52
C ALA A 20 -18.62 -15.35 4.42
N CYS A 21 -18.08 -15.22 3.21
CA CYS A 21 -16.84 -14.51 2.98
C CYS A 21 -17.08 -13.08 3.44
N SER A 22 -16.71 -12.80 4.67
CA SER A 22 -16.52 -11.42 5.11
C SER A 22 -15.42 -10.87 4.24
N SER A 23 -15.78 -10.00 3.31
CA SER A 23 -14.81 -9.15 2.63
C SER A 23 -13.99 -8.49 3.74
N PRO A 24 -12.66 -8.51 3.68
CA PRO A 24 -11.87 -7.76 4.64
C PRO A 24 -12.35 -6.31 4.51
N ASP A 25 -12.94 -5.82 5.58
CA ASP A 25 -13.27 -4.42 5.73
C ASP A 25 -11.97 -3.66 5.41
N VAL A 26 -11.93 -2.99 4.28
CA VAL A 26 -10.83 -2.11 3.91
C VAL A 26 -10.98 -0.94 4.86
N GLY A 27 -10.49 -1.16 6.08
CA GLY A 27 -10.51 -0.16 7.12
C GLY A 27 -9.99 1.14 6.54
N GLU A 28 -10.76 2.18 6.72
CA GLU A 28 -10.43 3.55 6.35
C GLU A 28 -8.96 3.79 6.70
N ARG A 29 -8.11 3.88 5.68
CA ARG A 29 -6.66 4.05 5.87
C ARG A 29 -6.44 5.44 6.44
N SER A 30 -6.39 5.53 7.75
CA SER A 30 -6.03 6.75 8.45
C SER A 30 -4.54 7.02 8.20
N VAL A 31 -4.26 8.06 7.44
CA VAL A 31 -2.90 8.55 7.24
C VAL A 31 -2.62 9.60 8.31
N SER A 32 -1.68 9.30 9.19
CA SER A 32 -1.25 10.21 10.25
C SER A 32 0.08 10.85 9.87
N ILE A 33 0.04 12.12 9.49
CA ILE A 33 1.23 12.92 9.16
C ILE A 33 1.34 14.06 10.16
N ILE A 34 2.52 14.31 10.67
CA ILE A 34 2.80 15.36 11.65
C ILE A 34 3.85 16.32 11.10
N PRO A 35 3.55 17.61 10.95
CA PRO A 35 2.26 18.27 11.21
C PRO A 35 1.20 17.87 10.19
N ALA A 36 -0.08 17.93 10.60
CA ALA A 36 -1.18 17.61 9.70
C ALA A 36 -1.26 18.65 8.57
N PRO A 37 -1.32 18.21 7.30
CA PRO A 37 -1.46 19.13 6.17
C PRO A 37 -2.84 19.81 6.18
N ALA A 38 -2.92 21.03 5.64
CA ALA A 38 -4.17 21.77 5.53
C ALA A 38 -5.20 21.09 4.60
N GLN A 39 -4.69 20.40 3.59
CA GLN A 39 -5.49 19.59 2.66
C GLN A 39 -4.76 18.28 2.37
N MET A 40 -5.48 17.19 2.40
CA MET A 40 -4.96 15.86 2.07
C MET A 40 -6.05 15.06 1.35
N THR A 41 -5.67 14.45 0.24
CA THR A 41 -6.51 13.49 -0.45
C THR A 41 -5.83 12.12 -0.38
N VAL A 42 -6.51 11.17 0.21
CA VAL A 42 -6.02 9.79 0.27
C VAL A 42 -6.50 9.07 -0.98
N GLY A 43 -5.53 8.63 -1.80
CA GLY A 43 -5.80 7.82 -2.99
C GLY A 43 -5.91 6.34 -2.67
N GLU A 44 -6.33 5.59 -3.67
CA GLU A 44 -6.36 4.12 -3.61
C GLU A 44 -5.03 3.52 -4.07
N GLY A 45 -4.74 2.31 -3.61
CA GLY A 45 -3.55 1.56 -3.98
C GLY A 45 -2.44 1.60 -2.94
N THR A 46 -1.31 1.01 -3.30
CA THR A 46 -0.10 0.93 -2.48
C THR A 46 1.11 1.21 -3.33
N PHE A 47 2.09 1.86 -2.73
CA PHE A 47 3.40 2.04 -3.32
C PHE A 47 4.40 1.13 -2.61
N THR A 48 5.12 0.31 -3.38
CA THR A 48 6.10 -0.61 -2.82
C THR A 48 7.50 -0.09 -3.07
N ILE A 49 8.27 0.13 -2.01
CA ILE A 49 9.67 0.51 -2.09
C ILE A 49 10.51 -0.74 -2.39
N HIS A 50 11.33 -0.69 -3.43
CA HIS A 50 12.25 -1.74 -3.83
C HIS A 50 13.59 -1.15 -4.30
N PRO A 51 14.68 -1.94 -4.36
CA PRO A 51 16.02 -1.41 -4.67
C PRO A 51 16.19 -0.77 -6.05
N GLY A 52 15.26 -0.99 -6.97
CA GLY A 52 15.26 -0.38 -8.31
C GLY A 52 14.66 1.02 -8.39
N ILE A 53 14.18 1.56 -7.28
CA ILE A 53 13.61 2.91 -7.22
C ILE A 53 14.74 3.92 -7.04
N GLU A 54 14.66 5.02 -7.77
CA GLU A 54 15.58 6.15 -7.65
C GLU A 54 14.85 7.38 -7.11
N ILE A 55 15.58 8.17 -6.35
CA ILE A 55 15.15 9.49 -5.88
C ILE A 55 15.74 10.54 -6.82
N GLY A 56 14.87 11.21 -7.57
CA GLY A 56 15.27 12.32 -8.42
C GLY A 56 15.05 13.66 -7.74
N TYR A 57 15.76 14.68 -8.21
CA TYR A 57 15.60 16.06 -7.76
C TYR A 57 15.72 17.03 -8.92
N ALA A 58 14.92 18.11 -8.88
CA ALA A 58 14.87 19.12 -9.95
C ALA A 58 16.10 20.03 -9.94
N ASP A 59 16.70 20.25 -8.79
CA ASP A 59 17.80 21.19 -8.60
C ASP A 59 18.88 20.58 -7.68
N GLU A 60 20.15 20.87 -7.96
CA GLU A 60 21.29 20.37 -7.20
C GLU A 60 21.23 20.74 -5.70
N SER A 61 20.55 21.84 -5.37
CA SER A 61 20.32 22.25 -3.97
C SER A 61 19.51 21.23 -3.17
N LEU A 62 18.72 20.39 -3.86
CA LEU A 62 17.89 19.34 -3.26
C LEU A 62 18.62 18.00 -3.08
N LYS A 63 19.85 17.88 -3.58
CA LYS A 63 20.63 16.66 -3.47
C LYS A 63 20.77 16.17 -2.03
N GLY A 64 21.13 17.07 -1.13
CA GLY A 64 21.26 16.73 0.30
C GLY A 64 19.94 16.21 0.90
N MET A 65 18.80 16.72 0.45
CA MET A 65 17.49 16.21 0.86
C MET A 65 17.20 14.83 0.30
N GLY A 66 17.57 14.57 -0.96
CA GLY A 66 17.48 13.25 -1.58
C GLY A 66 18.33 12.20 -0.85
N GLU A 67 19.56 12.55 -0.49
CA GLU A 67 20.45 11.68 0.27
C GLU A 67 19.91 11.41 1.69
N LEU A 68 19.38 12.43 2.36
CA LEU A 68 18.75 12.29 3.66
C LEU A 68 17.57 11.32 3.59
N LEU A 69 16.68 11.49 2.61
CA LEU A 69 15.53 10.62 2.41
C LEU A 69 15.96 9.17 2.14
N SER A 70 16.96 8.96 1.28
CA SER A 70 17.51 7.62 1.01
C SER A 70 18.03 6.96 2.28
N ASN A 71 18.77 7.71 3.12
CA ASN A 71 19.30 7.19 4.38
C ASN A 71 18.20 6.84 5.39
N GLU A 72 17.15 7.64 5.47
CA GLU A 72 16.03 7.34 6.37
C GLU A 72 15.23 6.11 5.89
N ILE A 73 15.03 5.96 4.59
CA ILE A 73 14.40 4.76 4.03
C ILE A 73 15.26 3.53 4.30
N GLU A 74 16.58 3.64 4.12
CA GLU A 74 17.52 2.53 4.40
C GLU A 74 17.48 2.11 5.87
N LYS A 75 17.43 3.04 6.81
CA LYS A 75 17.32 2.75 8.24
C LYS A 75 16.02 2.01 8.59
N LEU A 76 14.91 2.38 7.94
CA LEU A 76 13.58 1.83 8.26
C LEU A 76 13.31 0.51 7.53
N SER A 77 13.77 0.35 6.30
CA SER A 77 13.45 -0.78 5.44
C SER A 77 14.64 -1.71 5.13
N GLY A 78 15.86 -1.25 5.36
CA GLY A 78 17.09 -1.92 4.91
C GLY A 78 17.35 -1.78 3.41
N ILE A 79 16.53 -1.02 2.68
CA ILE A 79 16.63 -0.83 1.23
C ILE A 79 17.30 0.52 0.95
N LYS A 80 18.45 0.49 0.31
CA LYS A 80 19.15 1.70 -0.14
C LYS A 80 18.66 2.09 -1.52
N LEU A 81 18.21 3.33 -1.65
CA LEU A 81 17.78 3.92 -2.91
C LEU A 81 18.91 4.75 -3.52
N ALA A 82 19.05 4.69 -4.84
CA ALA A 82 19.97 5.57 -5.56
C ALA A 82 19.39 6.99 -5.63
N SER A 83 20.26 7.97 -5.63
CA SER A 83 19.92 9.38 -5.83
C SER A 83 20.44 9.80 -7.20
N ALA A 84 19.57 10.30 -8.06
CA ALA A 84 19.90 10.73 -9.43
C ALA A 84 19.40 12.15 -9.67
N SER A 85 20.23 12.96 -10.34
CA SER A 85 19.90 14.34 -10.70
C SER A 85 19.04 14.48 -11.94
N ASP A 86 18.72 13.37 -12.60
CA ASP A 86 18.12 13.40 -13.93
C ASP A 86 16.63 13.03 -13.89
N LYS A 87 15.82 13.89 -14.47
CA LYS A 87 14.36 13.74 -14.53
C LYS A 87 13.90 12.60 -15.44
N GLU A 88 14.81 12.08 -16.29
CA GLU A 88 14.50 11.04 -17.28
C GLU A 88 14.83 9.62 -16.79
N SER A 89 15.49 9.48 -15.64
CA SER A 89 15.73 8.17 -15.07
C SER A 89 14.44 7.62 -14.44
N ASN A 90 14.40 6.33 -14.15
CA ASN A 90 13.28 5.62 -13.48
C ASN A 90 13.01 6.14 -12.06
N CYS A 91 13.16 7.44 -11.81
CA CYS A 91 12.87 8.01 -10.52
C CYS A 91 11.35 8.03 -10.29
N ILE A 92 10.94 7.33 -9.27
CA ILE A 92 9.54 7.26 -8.84
C ILE A 92 9.28 8.27 -7.72
N ILE A 93 10.33 8.65 -6.98
CA ILE A 93 10.29 9.71 -5.97
C ILE A 93 11.03 10.92 -6.55
N PHE A 94 10.34 12.03 -6.72
CA PHE A 94 10.91 13.24 -7.29
C PHE A 94 10.73 14.42 -6.35
N LEU A 95 11.84 15.10 -6.07
CA LEU A 95 11.86 16.28 -5.21
C LEU A 95 11.91 17.55 -6.07
N GLU A 96 10.96 18.42 -5.86
CA GLU A 96 10.85 19.70 -6.55
C GLU A 96 10.45 20.80 -5.55
N LEU A 97 11.02 21.97 -5.70
CA LEU A 97 10.58 23.15 -4.98
C LEU A 97 9.46 23.80 -5.78
N THR A 98 8.31 23.96 -5.15
CA THR A 98 7.18 24.69 -5.73
C THR A 98 7.10 26.04 -5.04
N ASP A 99 7.18 27.12 -5.79
CA ASP A 99 6.92 28.45 -5.25
C ASP A 99 5.46 28.55 -4.81
N PRO A 100 5.18 29.16 -3.66
CA PRO A 100 3.83 29.29 -3.13
C PRO A 100 2.93 30.18 -3.98
#